data_353af2b35a6e68f01689c47f0fed8e39
#
_entry.id   353af2b35a6e68f01689c47f0fed8e39
#
_cell.length_a   1.000
_cell.length_b   1.000
_cell.length_c   1.000
_cell.angle_alpha   90.00
_cell.angle_beta   90.00
_cell.angle_gamma   90.00
#
_symmetry.space_group_name_H-M   'P 1'
#
loop_
_entity.id
_entity.type
_entity.pdbx_description
1 polymer ?
#
loop_
_entity_poly.entity_id
_entity_poly.type
_entity_poly.pdbx_seq_one_letter_code
_entity_poly.pdbx_strand_id
1 'polypeptide(L)'
;LKLAPKVEGSADLYVSATKAIAGRPTGEVLAGLLPAILRSFNFPKRMNWDAWLDDGRGAFEFGRPIQWIVALLAGEVVPLTLFDAASGAKGSARVVSGRRSMGNRFYPRGAADRGFDVRSYNDLTQGLKDRFVVLEAGERNARIVAQVEKAGGKNSGETAKMMAEWADLVEYPTVVIGSIPAEFADLPDEVLETVLAHHQKAVTLPRATDGSPRFAAISGCDEAGAKNAAQGQERVVVARLKDARFFYNEDRKRSLDSRVDDLAAVTFHKGLGSYKDKADRISLLATELAGLAGASAEVTTAAGRAARFAKADLVTLMVREFPELQGTMGGLYAAATEPSDVASAIRWHYHPVAVEADALPAGRLE
;
A
#
# COMPACT_ATOMS: atom_id res chain seq x y z
N LEU A 1 -49.48 9.30 33.42
CA LEU A 1 -48.75 8.99 34.66
C LEU A 1 -49.41 7.80 35.31
N LYS A 2 -48.66 6.77 35.67
CA LYS A 2 -49.14 5.61 36.44
C LYS A 2 -48.23 5.45 37.64
N LEU A 3 -48.75 5.02 38.78
CA LEU A 3 -48.00 4.57 39.92
C LEU A 3 -47.71 3.07 39.69
N ALA A 4 -46.43 2.69 39.72
CA ALA A 4 -46.05 1.30 39.58
C ALA A 4 -44.98 0.97 40.66
N PRO A 5 -44.98 -0.25 41.24
CA PRO A 5 -43.96 -0.66 42.21
C PRO A 5 -42.58 -0.74 41.53
N LYS A 6 -41.53 -0.40 42.27
CA LYS A 6 -40.13 -0.43 41.79
C LYS A 6 -39.69 -1.83 41.38
N VAL A 7 -40.14 -2.81 42.14
CA VAL A 7 -39.96 -4.24 41.88
C VAL A 7 -41.30 -4.90 42.24
N GLU A 8 -41.67 -5.95 41.55
CA GLU A 8 -42.88 -6.70 41.82
C GLU A 8 -42.92 -7.13 43.30
N GLY A 9 -43.99 -6.69 44.06
CA GLY A 9 -44.12 -6.93 45.48
C GLY A 9 -43.53 -5.84 46.39
N SER A 10 -42.93 -4.77 45.88
CA SER A 10 -42.43 -3.64 46.70
C SER A 10 -43.53 -2.67 47.09
N ALA A 11 -43.47 -2.16 48.33
CA ALA A 11 -44.36 -1.10 48.81
C ALA A 11 -43.97 0.28 48.25
N ASP A 12 -42.78 0.43 47.71
CA ASP A 12 -42.30 1.68 47.13
C ASP A 12 -42.93 1.92 45.75
N LEU A 13 -43.65 2.98 45.58
CA LEU A 13 -44.32 3.34 44.33
C LEU A 13 -43.51 4.44 43.60
N TYR A 14 -43.30 4.24 42.32
CA TYR A 14 -42.71 5.21 41.41
C TYR A 14 -43.78 5.76 40.45
N VAL A 15 -43.60 7.03 40.13
CA VAL A 15 -44.40 7.61 39.02
C VAL A 15 -43.74 7.20 37.71
N SER A 16 -44.47 6.39 36.95
CA SER A 16 -44.08 6.03 35.60
C SER A 16 -44.91 6.82 34.57
N ALA A 17 -44.24 7.24 33.52
CA ALA A 17 -44.89 7.88 32.39
C ALA A 17 -44.49 7.14 31.10
N THR A 18 -45.48 6.70 30.37
CA THR A 18 -45.24 6.18 29.02
C THR A 18 -45.55 7.27 28.02
N LYS A 19 -44.58 7.68 27.24
CA LYS A 19 -44.74 8.59 26.12
C LYS A 19 -44.72 7.75 24.84
N ALA A 20 -45.87 7.71 24.16
CA ALA A 20 -45.91 7.13 22.81
C ALA A 20 -45.22 8.11 21.83
N ILE A 21 -44.14 7.65 21.22
CA ILE A 21 -43.49 8.41 20.14
C ILE A 21 -43.95 7.75 18.84
N ALA A 22 -44.66 8.50 18.02
CA ALA A 22 -45.04 8.03 16.70
C ALA A 22 -43.80 7.76 15.84
N GLY A 23 -43.80 6.61 15.16
CA GLY A 23 -42.75 6.32 14.17
C GLY A 23 -42.82 7.30 13.00
N ARG A 24 -41.67 7.51 12.36
CA ARG A 24 -41.57 8.28 11.11
C ARG A 24 -41.38 7.35 9.94
N PRO A 25 -41.84 7.70 8.73
CA PRO A 25 -41.52 6.94 7.52
C PRO A 25 -40.02 6.75 7.36
N THR A 26 -39.56 5.51 7.08
CA THR A 26 -38.13 5.19 6.95
C THR A 26 -37.43 6.06 5.91
N GLY A 27 -38.08 6.36 4.78
CA GLY A 27 -37.55 7.24 3.74
C GLY A 27 -37.19 8.64 4.25
N GLU A 28 -38.06 9.23 5.10
CA GLU A 28 -37.81 10.55 5.71
C GLU A 28 -36.66 10.51 6.70
N VAL A 29 -36.53 9.46 7.49
CA VAL A 29 -35.44 9.27 8.42
C VAL A 29 -34.13 9.15 7.65
N LEU A 30 -34.09 8.33 6.61
CA LEU A 30 -32.90 8.13 5.77
C LEU A 30 -32.49 9.41 5.03
N ALA A 31 -33.46 10.19 4.52
CA ALA A 31 -33.18 11.46 3.84
C ALA A 31 -32.38 12.45 4.73
N GLY A 32 -32.67 12.45 6.04
CA GLY A 32 -31.93 13.27 7.00
C GLY A 32 -30.64 12.62 7.51
N LEU A 33 -30.63 11.31 7.66
CA LEU A 33 -29.52 10.58 8.25
C LEU A 33 -28.32 10.37 7.30
N LEU A 34 -28.58 10.03 6.03
CA LEU A 34 -27.54 9.72 5.07
C LEU A 34 -26.53 10.86 4.82
N PRO A 35 -26.96 12.13 4.64
CA PRO A 35 -26.03 13.24 4.53
C PRO A 35 -25.14 13.40 5.78
N ALA A 36 -25.72 13.18 6.97
CA ALA A 36 -24.98 13.25 8.23
C ALA A 36 -23.92 12.14 8.36
N ILE A 37 -24.26 10.91 7.95
CA ILE A 37 -23.32 9.78 7.89
C ILE A 37 -22.19 10.09 6.93
N LEU A 38 -22.47 10.54 5.70
CA LEU A 38 -21.44 10.88 4.72
C LEU A 38 -20.49 11.96 5.26
N ARG A 39 -21.02 12.95 5.98
CA ARG A 39 -20.21 13.99 6.62
C ARG A 39 -19.34 13.45 7.75
N SER A 40 -19.75 12.39 8.44
CA SER A 40 -18.99 11.81 9.55
C SER A 40 -17.77 10.99 9.11
N PHE A 41 -17.63 10.67 7.83
CA PHE A 41 -16.48 9.94 7.32
C PHE A 41 -15.20 10.73 7.49
N ASN A 42 -14.21 10.12 8.10
CA ASN A 42 -12.90 10.71 8.30
C ASN A 42 -11.88 10.03 7.39
N PHE A 43 -11.31 10.80 6.49
CA PHE A 43 -10.25 10.34 5.58
C PHE A 43 -8.92 10.96 6.01
N PRO A 44 -7.80 10.21 5.97
CA PRO A 44 -6.47 10.78 6.23
C PRO A 44 -6.10 11.92 5.28
N LYS A 45 -6.57 11.85 4.03
CA LYS A 45 -6.43 12.91 3.02
C LYS A 45 -7.80 13.23 2.44
N ARG A 46 -8.20 14.48 2.51
CA ARG A 46 -9.50 14.99 2.04
C ARG A 46 -9.35 16.38 1.45
N MET A 47 -10.30 16.75 0.60
CA MET A 47 -10.41 18.07 -0.01
C MET A 47 -11.88 18.46 -0.03
N ASN A 48 -12.18 19.77 -0.12
CA ASN A 48 -13.55 20.26 -0.17
C ASN A 48 -14.21 20.14 -1.57
N TRP A 49 -13.43 19.96 -2.62
CA TRP A 49 -13.90 19.79 -3.99
C TRP A 49 -14.88 20.87 -4.45
N ASP A 50 -14.77 22.09 -3.91
CA ASP A 50 -15.72 23.20 -4.09
C ASP A 50 -17.18 22.84 -3.75
N ALA A 51 -17.38 21.84 -2.90
CA ALA A 51 -18.68 21.40 -2.43
C ALA A 51 -19.03 22.07 -1.09
N TRP A 52 -20.20 22.65 -1.00
CA TRP A 52 -20.72 23.31 0.19
C TRP A 52 -22.08 22.73 0.56
N LEU A 53 -22.36 22.58 1.84
CA LEU A 53 -23.63 22.16 2.34
C LEU A 53 -24.46 23.37 2.77
N ASP A 54 -25.73 23.37 2.44
CA ASP A 54 -26.67 24.44 2.80
C ASP A 54 -27.07 24.45 4.29
N ASP A 55 -26.49 23.54 5.07
CA ASP A 55 -26.78 23.39 6.51
C ASP A 55 -25.95 24.33 7.41
N GLY A 56 -25.23 25.26 6.84
CA GLY A 56 -24.39 26.23 7.58
C GLY A 56 -23.10 25.65 8.19
N ARG A 57 -22.79 24.39 7.95
CA ARG A 57 -21.58 23.71 8.47
C ARG A 57 -20.35 23.89 7.61
N GLY A 58 -20.44 24.68 6.53
CA GLY A 58 -19.30 24.98 5.65
C GLY A 58 -19.03 23.93 4.59
N ALA A 59 -17.76 23.83 4.15
CA ALA A 59 -17.36 22.95 3.09
C ALA A 59 -17.60 21.46 3.42
N PHE A 60 -17.97 20.68 2.39
CA PHE A 60 -18.07 19.24 2.48
C PHE A 60 -16.76 18.60 2.03
N GLU A 61 -15.96 18.17 3.00
CA GLU A 61 -14.69 17.52 2.77
C GLU A 61 -14.85 16.01 2.57
N PHE A 62 -14.31 15.49 1.48
CA PHE A 62 -14.37 14.06 1.17
C PHE A 62 -13.08 13.56 0.50
N GLY A 63 -12.81 12.26 0.55
CA GLY A 63 -11.62 11.67 -0.06
C GLY A 63 -11.60 11.76 -1.60
N ARG A 64 -12.77 11.74 -2.24
CA ARG A 64 -12.98 11.89 -3.69
C ARG A 64 -14.23 12.74 -3.95
N PRO A 65 -14.33 13.46 -5.09
CA PRO A 65 -15.54 14.24 -5.40
C PRO A 65 -16.72 13.32 -5.64
N ILE A 66 -17.80 13.55 -4.91
CA ILE A 66 -19.09 12.86 -5.13
C ILE A 66 -19.83 13.59 -6.24
N GLN A 67 -20.17 12.89 -7.30
CA GLN A 67 -20.82 13.47 -8.48
C GLN A 67 -22.29 13.04 -8.62
N TRP A 68 -22.65 11.87 -8.10
CA TRP A 68 -24.04 11.37 -8.07
C TRP A 68 -24.23 10.44 -6.87
N ILE A 69 -25.47 10.24 -6.49
CA ILE A 69 -25.87 9.31 -5.45
C ILE A 69 -27.07 8.50 -5.94
N VAL A 70 -27.00 7.18 -5.81
CA VAL A 70 -28.16 6.29 -5.93
C VAL A 70 -28.57 5.89 -4.52
N ALA A 71 -29.77 6.28 -4.10
CA ALA A 71 -30.34 5.91 -2.82
C ALA A 71 -31.77 5.42 -3.03
N LEU A 72 -32.00 4.12 -2.84
CA LEU A 72 -33.28 3.47 -3.08
C LEU A 72 -33.73 2.71 -1.83
N LEU A 73 -35.01 2.79 -1.54
CA LEU A 73 -35.70 1.98 -0.53
C LEU A 73 -36.92 1.33 -1.16
N ALA A 74 -36.99 0.01 -1.17
CA ALA A 74 -38.05 -0.77 -1.79
C ALA A 74 -38.35 -0.35 -3.25
N GLY A 75 -37.31 -0.02 -4.01
CA GLY A 75 -37.39 0.41 -5.40
C GLY A 75 -37.71 1.90 -5.58
N GLU A 76 -38.03 2.65 -4.55
CA GLU A 76 -38.29 4.08 -4.61
C GLU A 76 -37.07 4.91 -4.19
N VAL A 77 -36.93 6.10 -4.83
CA VAL A 77 -35.82 7.02 -4.51
C VAL A 77 -36.02 7.62 -3.13
N VAL A 78 -35.04 7.47 -2.24
CA VAL A 78 -34.97 8.23 -1.00
C VAL A 78 -34.48 9.64 -1.35
N PRO A 79 -35.32 10.66 -1.23
CA PRO A 79 -34.99 12.02 -1.65
C PRO A 79 -33.98 12.64 -0.66
N LEU A 80 -32.75 12.82 -1.09
CA LEU A 80 -31.73 13.54 -0.32
C LEU A 80 -30.93 14.46 -1.24
N THR A 81 -30.48 15.56 -0.67
CA THR A 81 -29.54 16.49 -1.30
C THR A 81 -28.26 16.50 -0.46
N LEU A 82 -27.11 16.23 -1.09
CA LEU A 82 -25.83 16.24 -0.39
C LEU A 82 -25.26 17.65 -0.33
N PHE A 83 -25.31 18.38 -1.44
CA PHE A 83 -24.97 19.80 -1.54
C PHE A 83 -25.70 20.43 -2.72
N ASP A 84 -25.96 21.73 -2.62
CA ASP A 84 -26.70 22.48 -3.61
C ASP A 84 -25.89 23.72 -4.06
N ALA A 85 -25.89 23.96 -5.36
CA ALA A 85 -25.27 25.15 -5.96
C ALA A 85 -26.02 26.46 -5.61
N ALA A 86 -27.22 26.39 -5.03
CA ALA A 86 -28.04 27.55 -4.67
C ALA A 86 -27.42 28.41 -3.56
N SER A 87 -26.44 27.92 -2.80
CA SER A 87 -25.75 28.65 -1.73
C SER A 87 -24.84 29.79 -2.22
N GLY A 88 -24.80 30.09 -3.52
CA GLY A 88 -24.03 31.18 -4.10
C GLY A 88 -22.53 30.93 -4.22
N ALA A 89 -22.04 29.75 -3.82
CA ALA A 89 -20.67 29.36 -4.05
C ALA A 89 -20.45 29.03 -5.53
N LYS A 90 -19.62 29.81 -6.20
CA LYS A 90 -19.27 29.56 -7.60
C LYS A 90 -18.62 28.18 -7.72
N GLY A 91 -19.22 27.29 -8.52
CA GLY A 91 -18.65 26.00 -8.88
C GLY A 91 -19.24 24.77 -8.19
N SER A 92 -20.06 24.91 -7.15
CA SER A 92 -20.71 23.76 -6.51
C SER A 92 -21.77 23.13 -7.42
N ALA A 93 -21.54 21.89 -7.84
CA ALA A 93 -22.56 21.13 -8.56
C ALA A 93 -23.57 20.56 -7.56
N ARG A 94 -24.86 20.71 -7.84
CA ARG A 94 -25.92 20.10 -7.05
C ARG A 94 -25.83 18.58 -7.15
N VAL A 95 -25.75 17.88 -6.03
CA VAL A 95 -25.82 16.42 -5.96
C VAL A 95 -27.04 15.99 -5.19
N VAL A 96 -28.00 15.46 -5.92
CA VAL A 96 -29.24 14.89 -5.39
C VAL A 96 -29.28 13.39 -5.69
N SER A 97 -29.97 12.65 -4.83
CA SER A 97 -30.20 11.23 -5.07
C SER A 97 -31.09 11.01 -6.29
N GLY A 98 -30.85 9.91 -6.97
CA GLY A 98 -31.60 9.49 -8.14
C GLY A 98 -31.50 8.00 -8.38
N ARG A 99 -31.93 7.57 -9.56
CA ARG A 99 -31.81 6.18 -10.03
C ARG A 99 -30.60 5.96 -10.94
N ARG A 100 -30.02 7.03 -11.45
CA ARG A 100 -28.97 6.96 -12.47
C ARG A 100 -27.61 6.76 -11.83
N SER A 101 -26.95 5.68 -12.20
CA SER A 101 -25.54 5.42 -11.92
C SER A 101 -24.71 5.50 -13.20
N MET A 102 -23.39 5.55 -13.05
CA MET A 102 -22.45 5.65 -14.16
C MET A 102 -21.48 4.47 -14.12
N GLY A 103 -21.10 3.97 -15.29
CA GLY A 103 -20.03 3.01 -15.45
C GLY A 103 -18.64 3.64 -15.45
N ASN A 104 -17.64 2.84 -15.80
CA ASN A 104 -16.24 3.27 -15.86
C ASN A 104 -16.07 4.52 -16.73
N ARG A 105 -15.21 5.44 -16.28
CA ARG A 105 -15.01 6.73 -16.92
C ARG A 105 -14.48 6.64 -18.35
N PHE A 106 -13.74 5.59 -18.66
CA PHE A 106 -13.00 5.44 -19.92
C PHE A 106 -13.56 4.33 -20.81
N TYR A 107 -14.42 3.44 -20.28
CA TYR A 107 -14.86 2.23 -20.97
C TYR A 107 -16.38 2.06 -20.91
N PRO A 108 -17.03 1.49 -21.94
CA PRO A 108 -16.38 1.20 -23.24
C PRO A 108 -15.95 2.47 -23.96
N ARG A 109 -14.88 2.38 -24.72
CA ARG A 109 -14.34 3.53 -25.46
C ARG A 109 -15.35 4.07 -26.46
N GLY A 110 -15.48 5.39 -26.54
CA GLY A 110 -16.40 6.06 -27.46
C GLY A 110 -17.85 6.03 -27.04
N ALA A 111 -18.21 5.51 -25.87
CA ALA A 111 -19.58 5.60 -25.37
C ALA A 111 -19.96 7.04 -25.07
N ALA A 112 -21.00 7.53 -25.75
CA ALA A 112 -21.56 8.87 -25.53
C ALA A 112 -22.22 8.98 -24.15
N ASP A 113 -22.85 7.90 -23.69
CA ASP A 113 -23.50 7.79 -22.39
C ASP A 113 -23.06 6.49 -21.67
N ARG A 114 -22.56 6.64 -20.46
CA ARG A 114 -22.15 5.55 -19.58
C ARG A 114 -23.12 5.33 -18.43
N GLY A 115 -24.18 6.14 -18.40
CA GLY A 115 -25.22 6.07 -17.39
C GLY A 115 -26.18 4.90 -17.62
N PHE A 116 -26.77 4.44 -16.52
CA PHE A 116 -27.84 3.46 -16.53
C PHE A 116 -28.74 3.66 -15.31
N ASP A 117 -29.98 3.21 -15.43
CA ASP A 117 -30.95 3.33 -14.36
C ASP A 117 -30.92 2.09 -13.46
N VAL A 118 -30.96 2.34 -12.17
CA VAL A 118 -30.92 1.34 -11.11
C VAL A 118 -32.31 1.28 -10.44
N ARG A 119 -32.87 0.08 -10.29
CA ARG A 119 -34.13 -0.17 -9.58
C ARG A 119 -33.93 -1.14 -8.41
N SER A 120 -32.86 -1.94 -8.47
CA SER A 120 -32.49 -2.93 -7.47
C SER A 120 -30.97 -3.02 -7.31
N TYR A 121 -30.53 -3.71 -6.27
CA TYR A 121 -29.09 -4.00 -6.09
C TYR A 121 -28.54 -4.84 -7.26
N ASN A 122 -29.33 -5.78 -7.75
CA ASN A 122 -28.90 -6.59 -8.92
C ASN A 122 -28.74 -5.74 -10.19
N ASP A 123 -29.62 -4.77 -10.43
CA ASP A 123 -29.46 -3.84 -11.56
C ASP A 123 -28.17 -3.03 -11.43
N LEU A 124 -27.87 -2.59 -10.19
CA LEU A 124 -26.63 -1.84 -9.92
C LEU A 124 -25.40 -2.69 -10.22
N THR A 125 -25.32 -3.88 -9.64
CA THR A 125 -24.15 -4.75 -9.79
C THR A 125 -23.96 -5.21 -11.23
N GLN A 126 -25.03 -5.62 -11.91
CA GLN A 126 -24.94 -6.04 -13.32
C GLN A 126 -24.65 -4.83 -14.22
N GLY A 127 -25.33 -3.72 -14.03
CA GLY A 127 -25.12 -2.52 -14.83
C GLY A 127 -23.70 -1.95 -14.70
N LEU A 128 -23.08 -2.04 -13.53
CA LEU A 128 -21.68 -1.69 -13.30
C LEU A 128 -20.75 -2.66 -14.02
N LYS A 129 -21.00 -3.97 -13.88
CA LYS A 129 -20.18 -5.03 -14.50
C LYS A 129 -20.17 -4.93 -16.03
N ASP A 130 -21.33 -4.70 -16.65
CA ASP A 130 -21.47 -4.48 -18.09
C ASP A 130 -20.74 -3.22 -18.58
N ARG A 131 -20.39 -2.33 -17.63
CA ARG A 131 -19.73 -1.05 -17.89
C ARG A 131 -18.35 -0.94 -17.24
N PHE A 132 -17.65 -2.07 -17.14
CA PHE A 132 -16.26 -2.13 -16.68
C PHE A 132 -16.05 -1.59 -15.26
N VAL A 133 -16.96 -1.91 -14.34
CA VAL A 133 -16.81 -1.67 -12.90
C VAL A 133 -17.17 -2.95 -12.16
N VAL A 134 -16.22 -3.51 -11.45
CA VAL A 134 -16.42 -4.63 -10.53
C VAL A 134 -16.61 -4.05 -9.13
N LEU A 135 -17.82 -4.10 -8.61
CA LEU A 135 -18.19 -3.42 -7.36
C LEU A 135 -17.49 -4.05 -6.15
N GLU A 136 -17.55 -5.37 -6.02
CA GLU A 136 -17.09 -6.07 -4.84
C GLU A 136 -15.56 -6.19 -4.81
N ALA A 137 -14.91 -5.72 -3.73
CA ALA A 137 -13.47 -5.79 -3.55
C ALA A 137 -12.93 -7.23 -3.59
N GLY A 138 -13.69 -8.18 -3.00
CA GLY A 138 -13.34 -9.61 -3.05
C GLY A 138 -13.33 -10.16 -4.48
N GLU A 139 -14.27 -9.76 -5.34
CA GLU A 139 -14.29 -10.18 -6.76
C GLU A 139 -13.10 -9.55 -7.52
N ARG A 140 -12.78 -8.27 -7.25
CA ARG A 140 -11.61 -7.62 -7.84
C ARG A 140 -10.32 -8.34 -7.45
N ASN A 141 -10.15 -8.65 -6.17
CA ASN A 141 -8.97 -9.36 -5.67
C ASN A 141 -8.86 -10.76 -6.27
N ALA A 142 -9.94 -11.54 -6.30
CA ALA A 142 -9.94 -12.86 -6.91
C ALA A 142 -9.56 -12.83 -8.40
N ARG A 143 -10.04 -11.83 -9.14
CA ARG A 143 -9.68 -11.60 -10.54
C ARG A 143 -8.20 -11.26 -10.71
N ILE A 144 -7.62 -10.46 -9.82
CA ILE A 144 -6.20 -10.11 -9.82
C ILE A 144 -5.36 -11.36 -9.57
N VAL A 145 -5.66 -12.10 -8.48
CA VAL A 145 -4.95 -13.32 -8.10
C VAL A 145 -4.91 -14.31 -9.26
N ALA A 146 -6.07 -14.61 -9.86
CA ALA A 146 -6.15 -15.54 -10.98
C ALA A 146 -5.28 -15.11 -12.18
N GLN A 147 -5.19 -13.82 -12.48
CA GLN A 147 -4.37 -13.31 -13.57
C GLN A 147 -2.87 -13.39 -13.25
N VAL A 148 -2.47 -13.08 -11.99
CA VAL A 148 -1.07 -13.17 -11.55
C VAL A 148 -0.61 -14.62 -11.50
N GLU A 149 -1.41 -15.54 -10.97
CA GLU A 149 -1.09 -16.98 -10.93
C GLU A 149 -0.98 -17.56 -12.33
N LYS A 150 -1.87 -17.19 -13.26
CA LYS A 150 -1.78 -17.58 -14.67
C LYS A 150 -0.46 -17.11 -15.31
N ALA A 151 0.11 -15.99 -14.86
CA ALA A 151 1.40 -15.50 -15.31
C ALA A 151 2.60 -16.16 -14.62
N GLY A 152 2.36 -17.06 -13.67
CA GLY A 152 3.36 -17.77 -12.87
C GLY A 152 3.73 -17.09 -11.56
N GLY A 153 3.05 -16.01 -11.17
CA GLY A 153 3.24 -15.36 -9.87
C GLY A 153 2.65 -16.18 -8.73
N LYS A 154 3.10 -15.88 -7.50
CA LYS A 154 2.64 -16.58 -6.29
C LYS A 154 1.75 -15.67 -5.46
N ASN A 155 0.66 -16.22 -4.91
CA ASN A 155 -0.21 -15.53 -3.97
C ASN A 155 0.24 -15.83 -2.52
N SER A 156 1.32 -15.21 -2.08
CA SER A 156 1.85 -15.42 -0.73
C SER A 156 2.65 -14.20 -0.25
N GLY A 157 2.78 -14.04 1.06
CA GLY A 157 3.61 -13.00 1.68
C GLY A 157 3.29 -11.58 1.20
N GLU A 158 4.31 -10.81 0.86
CA GLU A 158 4.19 -9.42 0.39
C GLU A 158 3.44 -9.31 -0.95
N THR A 159 3.55 -10.31 -1.83
CA THR A 159 2.82 -10.34 -3.09
C THR A 159 1.30 -10.39 -2.86
N ALA A 160 0.84 -11.19 -1.90
CA ALA A 160 -0.58 -11.25 -1.56
C ALA A 160 -1.10 -9.91 -1.01
N LYS A 161 -0.32 -9.24 -0.17
CA LYS A 161 -0.66 -7.90 0.35
C LYS A 161 -0.75 -6.88 -0.78
N MET A 162 0.21 -6.88 -1.68
CA MET A 162 0.22 -5.98 -2.83
C MET A 162 -0.98 -6.20 -3.76
N MET A 163 -1.36 -7.45 -4.03
CA MET A 163 -2.54 -7.75 -4.84
C MET A 163 -3.84 -7.30 -4.17
N ALA A 164 -3.94 -7.38 -2.84
CA ALA A 164 -5.06 -6.83 -2.09
C ALA A 164 -5.12 -5.29 -2.20
N GLU A 165 -3.98 -4.60 -2.09
CA GLU A 165 -3.91 -3.15 -2.35
C GLU A 165 -4.35 -2.80 -3.78
N TRP A 166 -3.96 -3.58 -4.79
CA TRP A 166 -4.36 -3.36 -6.17
C TRP A 166 -5.88 -3.39 -6.38
N ALA A 167 -6.59 -4.23 -5.61
CA ALA A 167 -8.05 -4.31 -5.69
C ALA A 167 -8.74 -3.00 -5.32
N ASP A 168 -8.08 -2.14 -4.54
CA ASP A 168 -8.61 -0.83 -4.13
C ASP A 168 -8.15 0.33 -5.05
N LEU A 169 -7.21 0.06 -5.97
CA LEU A 169 -6.70 1.09 -6.88
C LEU A 169 -7.51 1.20 -8.17
N VAL A 170 -8.18 0.14 -8.61
CA VAL A 170 -8.85 0.09 -9.90
C VAL A 170 -10.26 -0.49 -9.81
N GLU A 171 -11.18 0.05 -10.61
CA GLU A 171 -12.56 -0.41 -10.68
C GLU A 171 -12.72 -1.68 -11.54
N TYR A 172 -11.85 -1.85 -12.55
CA TYR A 172 -11.82 -3.00 -13.44
C TYR A 172 -10.38 -3.52 -13.56
N PRO A 173 -10.00 -4.50 -12.74
CA PRO A 173 -8.61 -4.93 -12.69
C PRO A 173 -8.21 -5.74 -13.91
N THR A 174 -7.17 -5.26 -14.57
CA THR A 174 -6.45 -5.96 -15.63
C THR A 174 -4.98 -6.01 -15.25
N VAL A 175 -4.46 -7.22 -15.06
CA VAL A 175 -3.04 -7.42 -14.80
C VAL A 175 -2.29 -7.37 -16.13
N VAL A 176 -1.33 -6.48 -16.22
CA VAL A 176 -0.45 -6.35 -17.38
C VAL A 176 0.92 -6.95 -17.08
N ILE A 177 1.48 -7.66 -18.04
CA ILE A 177 2.77 -8.32 -17.91
C ILE A 177 3.80 -7.51 -18.70
N GLY A 178 4.83 -7.07 -18.00
CA GLY A 178 5.97 -6.39 -18.60
C GLY A 178 7.24 -7.23 -18.57
N SER A 179 8.15 -6.91 -19.47
CA SER A 179 9.48 -7.51 -19.56
C SER A 179 10.53 -6.44 -19.24
N ILE A 180 11.60 -6.87 -18.59
CA ILE A 180 12.77 -6.03 -18.31
C ILE A 180 13.85 -6.40 -19.31
N PRO A 181 14.45 -5.42 -20.03
CA PRO A 181 15.52 -5.69 -20.98
C PRO A 181 16.67 -6.49 -20.36
N ALA A 182 17.24 -7.42 -21.11
CA ALA A 182 18.32 -8.30 -20.66
C ALA A 182 19.57 -7.53 -20.17
N GLU A 183 19.75 -6.30 -20.59
CA GLU A 183 20.83 -5.42 -20.12
C GLU A 183 20.81 -5.16 -18.59
N PHE A 184 19.68 -5.41 -17.91
CA PHE A 184 19.55 -5.28 -16.46
C PHE A 184 19.64 -6.60 -15.71
N ALA A 185 19.91 -7.72 -16.40
CA ALA A 185 20.01 -9.04 -15.80
C ALA A 185 21.28 -9.20 -14.93
N ASP A 186 22.19 -8.25 -15.01
CA ASP A 186 23.41 -8.16 -14.18
C ASP A 186 23.16 -7.50 -12.81
N LEU A 187 22.01 -6.87 -12.61
CA LEU A 187 21.62 -6.36 -11.31
C LEU A 187 21.23 -7.51 -10.38
N PRO A 188 21.57 -7.41 -9.08
CA PRO A 188 21.09 -8.37 -8.08
C PRO A 188 19.56 -8.48 -8.08
N ASP A 189 19.03 -9.68 -7.88
CA ASP A 189 17.58 -9.93 -7.86
C ASP A 189 16.91 -9.08 -6.77
N GLU A 190 17.56 -8.86 -5.63
CA GLU A 190 17.06 -8.00 -4.55
C GLU A 190 16.86 -6.54 -4.98
N VAL A 191 17.73 -6.03 -5.83
CA VAL A 191 17.57 -4.68 -6.40
C VAL A 191 16.39 -4.63 -7.36
N LEU A 192 16.27 -5.64 -8.22
CA LEU A 192 15.13 -5.77 -9.15
C LEU A 192 13.80 -5.85 -8.38
N GLU A 193 13.74 -6.72 -7.36
CA GLU A 193 12.55 -6.89 -6.51
C GLU A 193 12.19 -5.61 -5.77
N THR A 194 13.15 -4.91 -5.19
CA THR A 194 12.91 -3.65 -4.48
C THR A 194 12.38 -2.57 -5.42
N VAL A 195 13.00 -2.39 -6.58
CA VAL A 195 12.52 -1.41 -7.58
C VAL A 195 11.09 -1.74 -8.02
N LEU A 196 10.78 -3.00 -8.28
CA LEU A 196 9.45 -3.42 -8.69
C LEU A 196 8.43 -3.25 -7.56
N ALA A 197 8.71 -3.78 -6.37
CA ALA A 197 7.73 -3.84 -5.27
C ALA A 197 7.50 -2.46 -4.64
N HIS A 198 8.55 -1.75 -4.27
CA HIS A 198 8.42 -0.51 -3.49
C HIS A 198 8.16 0.71 -4.36
N HIS A 199 8.77 0.80 -5.53
CA HIS A 199 8.68 2.00 -6.37
C HIS A 199 7.62 1.90 -7.47
N GLN A 200 7.31 0.69 -7.97
CA GLN A 200 6.32 0.51 -9.04
C GLN A 200 5.07 -0.24 -8.59
N LYS A 201 5.03 -0.73 -7.36
CA LYS A 201 3.93 -1.57 -6.89
C LYS A 201 3.63 -2.71 -7.87
N ALA A 202 4.69 -3.35 -8.34
CA ALA A 202 4.66 -4.44 -9.29
C ALA A 202 5.17 -5.74 -8.65
N VAL A 203 4.65 -6.86 -9.10
CA VAL A 203 4.99 -8.20 -8.64
C VAL A 203 6.03 -8.81 -9.56
N THR A 204 7.14 -9.29 -8.98
CA THR A 204 8.13 -10.05 -9.74
C THR A 204 7.54 -11.39 -10.19
N LEU A 205 7.75 -11.72 -11.46
CA LEU A 205 7.34 -12.99 -12.06
C LEU A 205 8.56 -13.87 -12.38
N PRO A 206 8.38 -15.18 -12.56
CA PRO A 206 9.42 -16.04 -13.08
C PRO A 206 10.01 -15.48 -14.39
N ARG A 207 11.32 -15.58 -14.53
CA ARG A 207 12.01 -15.13 -15.74
C ARG A 207 11.44 -15.79 -16.99
N ALA A 208 11.51 -15.10 -18.10
CA ALA A 208 11.14 -15.67 -19.41
C ALA A 208 12.13 -16.77 -19.83
N THR A 209 11.80 -17.49 -20.91
CA THR A 209 12.64 -18.58 -21.43
C THR A 209 14.01 -18.12 -21.91
N ASP A 210 14.15 -16.86 -22.28
CA ASP A 210 15.42 -16.21 -22.65
C ASP A 210 16.20 -15.66 -21.44
N GLY A 211 15.71 -15.90 -20.21
CA GLY A 211 16.31 -15.42 -18.96
C GLY A 211 15.94 -13.98 -18.58
N SER A 212 15.19 -13.27 -19.41
CA SER A 212 14.81 -11.88 -19.10
C SER A 212 13.87 -11.81 -17.88
N PRO A 213 14.08 -10.84 -16.95
CA PRO A 213 13.18 -10.64 -15.83
C PRO A 213 11.81 -10.14 -16.29
N ARG A 214 10.75 -10.57 -15.58
CA ARG A 214 9.37 -10.21 -15.89
C ARG A 214 8.68 -9.70 -14.62
N PHE A 215 7.65 -8.89 -14.83
CA PHE A 215 6.82 -8.40 -13.73
C PHE A 215 5.35 -8.33 -14.14
N ALA A 216 4.49 -8.36 -13.13
CA ALA A 216 3.07 -8.05 -13.26
C ALA A 216 2.78 -6.70 -12.61
N ALA A 217 1.94 -5.91 -13.23
CA ALA A 217 1.44 -4.65 -12.69
C ALA A 217 -0.06 -4.52 -12.92
N ILE A 218 -0.73 -3.71 -12.07
CA ILE A 218 -2.16 -3.48 -12.21
C ILE A 218 -2.45 -2.33 -13.17
N SER A 219 -3.50 -2.47 -13.94
CA SER A 219 -4.07 -1.40 -14.76
C SER A 219 -5.60 -1.45 -14.69
N GLY A 220 -6.24 -0.29 -14.81
CA GLY A 220 -7.69 -0.18 -14.95
C GLY A 220 -8.15 -0.19 -16.42
N CYS A 221 -7.39 -0.76 -17.33
CA CYS A 221 -7.72 -0.81 -18.76
C CYS A 221 -8.55 -2.06 -19.13
N ASP A 222 -9.14 -2.00 -20.32
CA ASP A 222 -9.69 -3.18 -20.98
C ASP A 222 -8.57 -4.06 -21.59
N GLU A 223 -8.91 -5.25 -22.07
CA GLU A 223 -7.94 -6.15 -22.70
C GLU A 223 -7.25 -5.53 -23.93
N ALA A 224 -7.97 -4.73 -24.70
CA ALA A 224 -7.41 -4.03 -25.87
C ALA A 224 -6.34 -2.99 -25.46
N GLY A 225 -6.46 -2.41 -24.27
CA GLY A 225 -5.51 -1.46 -23.71
C GLY A 225 -4.29 -2.11 -23.04
N ALA A 226 -4.34 -3.40 -22.73
CA ALA A 226 -3.35 -4.07 -21.90
C ALA A 226 -1.92 -3.97 -22.46
N LYS A 227 -1.74 -4.12 -23.77
CA LYS A 227 -0.42 -4.00 -24.44
C LYS A 227 0.20 -2.60 -24.23
N ASN A 228 -0.60 -1.55 -24.45
CA ASN A 228 -0.12 -0.18 -24.28
C ASN A 228 0.19 0.14 -22.81
N ALA A 229 -0.64 -0.39 -21.89
CA ALA A 229 -0.41 -0.25 -20.45
C ALA A 229 0.88 -0.96 -20.02
N ALA A 230 1.13 -2.18 -20.51
CA ALA A 230 2.37 -2.92 -20.27
C ALA A 230 3.60 -2.13 -20.74
N GLN A 231 3.59 -1.61 -21.97
CA GLN A 231 4.68 -0.78 -22.49
C GLN A 231 4.88 0.51 -21.69
N GLY A 232 3.80 1.09 -21.16
CA GLY A 232 3.88 2.23 -20.25
C GLY A 232 4.62 1.88 -18.96
N GLN A 233 4.26 0.77 -18.33
CA GLN A 233 4.91 0.26 -17.13
C GLN A 233 6.39 -0.09 -17.38
N GLU A 234 6.69 -0.78 -18.48
CA GLU A 234 8.07 -1.11 -18.88
C GLU A 234 8.97 0.13 -18.96
N ARG A 235 8.50 1.21 -19.58
CA ARG A 235 9.28 2.47 -19.68
C ARG A 235 9.62 3.05 -18.31
N VAL A 236 8.68 3.03 -17.38
CA VAL A 236 8.89 3.54 -16.02
C VAL A 236 9.86 2.66 -15.26
N VAL A 237 9.67 1.33 -15.32
CA VAL A 237 10.59 0.34 -14.70
C VAL A 237 12.00 0.51 -15.26
N VAL A 238 12.16 0.58 -16.57
CA VAL A 238 13.47 0.78 -17.22
C VAL A 238 14.17 2.07 -16.77
N ALA A 239 13.43 3.16 -16.62
CA ALA A 239 14.00 4.42 -16.13
C ALA A 239 14.56 4.24 -14.70
N ARG A 240 13.81 3.62 -13.81
CA ARG A 240 14.26 3.34 -12.43
C ARG A 240 15.43 2.36 -12.36
N LEU A 241 15.43 1.35 -13.23
CA LEU A 241 16.54 0.38 -13.28
C LEU A 241 17.82 1.01 -13.85
N LYS A 242 17.73 1.99 -14.73
CA LYS A 242 18.90 2.76 -15.19
C LYS A 242 19.55 3.51 -14.03
N ASP A 243 18.76 4.16 -13.18
CA ASP A 243 19.25 4.85 -12.00
C ASP A 243 19.87 3.85 -11.01
N ALA A 244 19.18 2.75 -10.73
CA ALA A 244 19.68 1.70 -9.84
C ALA A 244 21.01 1.11 -10.34
N ARG A 245 21.14 0.81 -11.65
CA ARG A 245 22.38 0.29 -12.24
C ARG A 245 23.51 1.30 -12.18
N PHE A 246 23.22 2.56 -12.37
CA PHE A 246 24.21 3.62 -12.23
C PHE A 246 24.74 3.66 -10.78
N PHE A 247 23.87 3.70 -9.77
CA PHE A 247 24.27 3.71 -8.37
C PHE A 247 25.02 2.45 -7.97
N TYR A 248 24.55 1.28 -8.38
CA TYR A 248 25.20 0.01 -8.12
C TYR A 248 26.65 -0.03 -8.66
N ASN A 249 26.84 0.43 -9.89
CA ASN A 249 28.15 0.48 -10.52
C ASN A 249 29.08 1.51 -9.89
N GLU A 250 28.57 2.69 -9.52
CA GLU A 250 29.35 3.72 -8.83
C GLU A 250 29.77 3.23 -7.44
N ASP A 251 28.89 2.59 -6.71
CA ASP A 251 29.18 2.07 -5.38
C ASP A 251 30.28 0.98 -5.39
N ARG A 252 30.31 0.15 -6.41
CA ARG A 252 31.33 -0.92 -6.57
C ARG A 252 32.73 -0.42 -6.86
N LYS A 253 32.92 0.87 -7.19
CA LYS A 253 34.23 1.48 -7.39
C LYS A 253 35.06 1.62 -6.07
N ARG A 254 34.37 1.58 -4.94
CA ARG A 254 34.98 1.67 -3.61
C ARG A 254 34.60 0.43 -2.77
N SER A 255 35.55 -0.10 -2.03
CA SER A 255 35.27 -1.20 -1.10
C SER A 255 34.40 -0.74 0.08
N LEU A 256 33.67 -1.67 0.71
CA LEU A 256 32.86 -1.39 1.88
C LEU A 256 33.71 -0.87 3.06
N ASP A 257 34.90 -1.44 3.26
CA ASP A 257 35.83 -1.00 4.29
C ASP A 257 36.22 0.49 4.16
N SER A 258 36.47 0.96 2.93
CA SER A 258 36.81 2.37 2.66
C SER A 258 35.69 3.35 2.99
N ARG A 259 34.46 2.89 3.27
CA ARG A 259 33.28 3.70 3.58
C ARG A 259 33.00 3.82 5.08
N VAL A 260 33.67 3.00 5.90
CA VAL A 260 33.45 3.00 7.37
C VAL A 260 33.71 4.37 7.97
N ASP A 261 34.76 5.06 7.54
CA ASP A 261 35.06 6.40 8.06
C ASP A 261 34.08 7.47 7.60
N ASP A 262 33.47 7.30 6.45
CA ASP A 262 32.40 8.21 5.96
C ASP A 262 31.17 8.22 6.89
N LEU A 263 30.94 7.16 7.69
CA LEU A 263 29.89 7.07 8.69
C LEU A 263 30.01 8.15 9.79
N ALA A 264 31.16 8.74 9.98
CA ALA A 264 31.37 9.85 10.92
C ALA A 264 30.52 11.09 10.56
N ALA A 265 30.21 11.27 9.27
CA ALA A 265 29.37 12.35 8.77
C ALA A 265 27.87 12.09 8.94
N VAL A 266 27.46 10.87 9.32
CA VAL A 266 26.05 10.49 9.47
C VAL A 266 25.70 10.41 10.95
N THR A 267 24.86 11.34 11.44
CA THR A 267 24.41 11.37 12.82
C THR A 267 23.52 10.17 13.12
N PHE A 268 23.86 9.38 14.14
CA PHE A 268 22.98 8.33 14.65
C PHE A 268 21.94 8.92 15.63
N HIS A 269 22.42 9.59 16.67
CA HIS A 269 21.59 10.22 17.66
C HIS A 269 22.35 11.35 18.37
N LYS A 270 21.68 12.48 18.64
CA LYS A 270 22.31 13.67 19.22
C LYS A 270 23.16 13.42 20.49
N GLY A 271 22.75 12.45 21.31
CA GLY A 271 23.47 12.08 22.54
C GLY A 271 24.39 10.86 22.44
N LEU A 272 24.40 10.16 21.27
CA LEU A 272 25.12 8.90 21.09
C LEU A 272 26.15 8.94 19.93
N GLY A 273 26.29 10.10 19.30
CA GLY A 273 27.27 10.34 18.26
C GLY A 273 26.84 9.91 16.85
N SER A 274 27.80 9.60 16.01
CA SER A 274 27.66 9.21 14.61
C SER A 274 27.37 7.70 14.43
N TYR A 275 27.04 7.31 13.19
CA TYR A 275 26.99 5.88 12.85
C TYR A 275 28.34 5.21 12.89
N LYS A 276 29.47 5.95 12.76
CA LYS A 276 30.80 5.41 13.00
C LYS A 276 30.97 5.03 14.48
N ASP A 277 30.62 5.93 15.40
CA ASP A 277 30.66 5.64 16.83
C ASP A 277 29.80 4.43 17.20
N LYS A 278 28.64 4.29 16.53
CA LYS A 278 27.76 3.14 16.70
C LYS A 278 28.41 1.85 16.17
N ALA A 279 29.00 1.87 14.98
CA ALA A 279 29.68 0.71 14.39
C ALA A 279 30.85 0.23 15.26
N ASP A 280 31.62 1.16 15.79
CA ASP A 280 32.73 0.85 16.68
C ASP A 280 32.25 0.17 17.98
N ARG A 281 31.18 0.68 18.60
CA ARG A 281 30.53 0.05 19.79
C ARG A 281 30.00 -1.34 19.48
N ILE A 282 29.29 -1.52 18.34
CA ILE A 282 28.73 -2.81 17.94
C ILE A 282 29.86 -3.82 17.70
N SER A 283 30.95 -3.41 17.07
CA SER A 283 32.12 -4.27 16.81
C SER A 283 32.76 -4.77 18.11
N LEU A 284 32.95 -3.90 19.12
CA LEU A 284 33.44 -4.28 20.43
C LEU A 284 32.49 -5.27 21.12
N LEU A 285 31.21 -4.97 21.17
CA LEU A 285 30.21 -5.83 21.79
C LEU A 285 30.10 -7.20 21.10
N ALA A 286 30.12 -7.25 19.77
CA ALA A 286 30.04 -8.51 19.03
C ALA A 286 31.28 -9.40 19.33
N THR A 287 32.46 -8.79 19.42
CA THR A 287 33.69 -9.50 19.79
C THR A 287 33.63 -10.03 21.22
N GLU A 288 33.18 -9.23 22.18
CA GLU A 288 33.02 -9.66 23.58
C GLU A 288 32.00 -10.79 23.73
N LEU A 289 30.82 -10.62 23.12
CA LEU A 289 29.75 -11.62 23.17
C LEU A 289 30.17 -12.95 22.54
N ALA A 290 30.85 -12.92 21.41
CA ALA A 290 31.39 -14.12 20.78
C ALA A 290 32.36 -14.84 21.70
N GLY A 291 33.25 -14.09 22.36
CA GLY A 291 34.21 -14.64 23.36
C GLY A 291 33.49 -15.26 24.56
N LEU A 292 32.49 -14.57 25.12
CA LEU A 292 31.66 -15.07 26.23
C LEU A 292 30.84 -16.32 25.87
N ALA A 293 30.41 -16.43 24.62
CA ALA A 293 29.72 -17.60 24.09
C ALA A 293 30.67 -18.79 23.82
N GLY A 294 31.97 -18.65 24.03
CA GLY A 294 32.96 -19.71 23.80
C GLY A 294 33.27 -19.93 22.31
N ALA A 295 33.04 -18.93 21.46
CA ALA A 295 33.36 -19.02 20.04
C ALA A 295 34.90 -19.13 19.82
N SER A 296 35.30 -19.75 18.71
CA SER A 296 36.72 -19.78 18.32
C SER A 296 37.27 -18.36 18.03
N ALA A 297 38.57 -18.19 18.12
CA ALA A 297 39.21 -16.91 17.80
C ALA A 297 38.89 -16.42 16.37
N GLU A 298 38.74 -17.34 15.44
CA GLU A 298 38.33 -17.06 14.05
C GLU A 298 36.91 -16.48 13.98
N VAL A 299 35.95 -17.12 14.66
CA VAL A 299 34.53 -16.65 14.72
C VAL A 299 34.46 -15.32 15.42
N THR A 300 35.19 -15.13 16.53
CA THR A 300 35.22 -13.87 17.28
C THR A 300 35.72 -12.72 16.42
N THR A 301 36.82 -12.96 15.66
CA THR A 301 37.40 -11.98 14.73
C THR A 301 36.38 -11.64 13.58
N ALA A 302 35.78 -12.67 13.01
CA ALA A 302 34.80 -12.51 11.93
C ALA A 302 33.54 -11.75 12.38
N ALA A 303 33.04 -12.01 13.59
CA ALA A 303 31.90 -11.30 14.18
C ALA A 303 32.22 -9.81 14.39
N GLY A 304 33.35 -9.48 14.96
CA GLY A 304 33.81 -8.10 15.11
C GLY A 304 33.96 -7.38 13.76
N ARG A 305 34.48 -8.07 12.74
CA ARG A 305 34.64 -7.55 11.38
C ARG A 305 33.30 -7.31 10.71
N ALA A 306 32.37 -8.27 10.77
CA ALA A 306 31.01 -8.11 10.24
C ALA A 306 30.30 -6.92 10.90
N ALA A 307 30.39 -6.82 12.22
CA ALA A 307 29.75 -5.74 12.99
C ALA A 307 30.34 -4.35 12.62
N ARG A 308 31.64 -4.25 12.36
CA ARG A 308 32.28 -3.00 11.91
C ARG A 308 31.73 -2.54 10.56
N PHE A 309 31.42 -3.45 9.65
CA PHE A 309 30.94 -3.12 8.30
C PHE A 309 29.44 -3.04 8.20
N ALA A 310 28.69 -3.54 9.17
CA ALA A 310 27.24 -3.71 9.13
C ALA A 310 26.45 -2.44 8.76
N LYS A 311 27.01 -1.25 9.01
CA LYS A 311 26.36 0.05 8.72
C LYS A 311 27.01 0.82 7.57
N ALA A 312 28.08 0.30 6.95
CA ALA A 312 28.86 1.03 5.95
C ALA A 312 28.11 1.26 4.64
N ASP A 313 27.08 0.49 4.37
CA ASP A 313 26.22 0.68 3.21
C ASP A 313 25.27 1.91 3.30
N LEU A 314 25.05 2.46 4.50
CA LEU A 314 24.24 3.67 4.69
C LEU A 314 24.80 4.91 3.96
N VAL A 315 26.08 4.92 3.61
CA VAL A 315 26.72 6.00 2.86
C VAL A 315 26.83 5.70 1.36
N THR A 316 26.29 4.58 0.90
CA THR A 316 26.26 4.22 -0.52
C THR A 316 25.15 4.97 -1.26
N LEU A 317 25.28 5.13 -2.56
CA LEU A 317 24.26 5.73 -3.41
C LEU A 317 23.01 4.86 -3.46
N MET A 318 23.19 3.54 -3.54
CA MET A 318 22.08 2.59 -3.55
C MET A 318 21.20 2.72 -2.32
N VAL A 319 21.76 2.69 -1.11
CA VAL A 319 20.97 2.75 0.14
C VAL A 319 20.38 4.14 0.37
N ARG A 320 20.98 5.20 -0.14
CA ARG A 320 20.39 6.55 -0.09
C ARG A 320 19.15 6.68 -0.95
N GLU A 321 19.12 6.06 -2.13
CA GLU A 321 17.97 6.05 -3.03
C GLU A 321 16.95 4.96 -2.66
N PHE A 322 17.42 3.80 -2.22
CA PHE A 322 16.64 2.61 -1.85
C PHE A 322 16.93 2.20 -0.40
N PRO A 323 16.37 2.91 0.60
CA PRO A 323 16.64 2.64 2.01
C PRO A 323 16.25 1.23 2.47
N GLU A 324 15.32 0.60 1.76
CA GLU A 324 14.86 -0.77 2.03
C GLU A 324 15.96 -1.81 1.79
N LEU A 325 16.98 -1.46 1.01
CA LEU A 325 18.13 -2.32 0.71
C LEU A 325 19.26 -2.24 1.73
N GLN A 326 19.10 -1.46 2.82
CA GLN A 326 20.12 -1.41 3.88
C GLN A 326 20.36 -2.80 4.48
N GLY A 327 21.62 -3.12 4.75
CA GLY A 327 22.04 -4.46 5.13
C GLY A 327 22.23 -5.38 3.92
N THR A 328 21.23 -5.51 3.07
CA THR A 328 21.31 -6.31 1.83
C THR A 328 22.46 -5.84 0.93
N MET A 329 22.52 -4.53 0.66
CA MET A 329 23.61 -3.96 -0.16
C MET A 329 24.96 -4.08 0.53
N GLY A 330 24.98 -3.90 1.86
CA GLY A 330 26.20 -4.15 2.65
C GLY A 330 26.76 -5.57 2.44
N GLY A 331 25.88 -6.58 2.54
CA GLY A 331 26.26 -7.97 2.28
C GLY A 331 26.71 -8.23 0.85
N LEU A 332 26.00 -7.68 -0.15
CA LEU A 332 26.36 -7.83 -1.56
C LEU A 332 27.71 -7.18 -1.90
N TYR A 333 27.99 -6.01 -1.36
CA TYR A 333 29.29 -5.35 -1.56
C TYR A 333 30.41 -6.04 -0.79
N ALA A 334 30.14 -6.54 0.43
CA ALA A 334 31.11 -7.30 1.22
C ALA A 334 31.50 -8.61 0.55
N ALA A 335 30.60 -9.30 -0.12
CA ALA A 335 30.83 -10.57 -0.79
C ALA A 335 32.00 -10.54 -1.83
N ALA A 336 32.36 -9.34 -2.30
CA ALA A 336 33.49 -9.17 -3.21
C ALA A 336 34.87 -9.23 -2.51
N THR A 337 34.96 -8.99 -1.20
CA THR A 337 36.21 -8.82 -0.46
C THR A 337 36.27 -9.57 0.86
N GLU A 338 35.13 -10.03 1.37
CA GLU A 338 35.00 -10.69 2.67
C GLU A 338 34.62 -12.16 2.53
N PRO A 339 34.92 -13.00 3.54
CA PRO A 339 34.40 -14.35 3.64
C PRO A 339 32.86 -14.37 3.60
N SER A 340 32.29 -15.45 3.08
CA SER A 340 30.85 -15.59 2.88
C SER A 340 30.01 -15.45 4.14
N ASP A 341 30.50 -15.93 5.27
CA ASP A 341 29.87 -15.82 6.59
C ASP A 341 29.87 -14.38 7.10
N VAL A 342 30.95 -13.62 6.90
CA VAL A 342 30.98 -12.17 7.19
C VAL A 342 30.01 -11.40 6.32
N ALA A 343 30.00 -11.69 5.03
CA ALA A 343 29.04 -11.03 4.10
C ALA A 343 27.58 -11.36 4.44
N SER A 344 27.29 -12.60 4.81
CA SER A 344 25.99 -13.04 5.26
C SER A 344 25.57 -12.33 6.55
N ALA A 345 26.43 -12.27 7.55
CA ALA A 345 26.15 -11.56 8.80
C ALA A 345 25.87 -10.05 8.56
N ILE A 346 26.62 -9.39 7.67
CA ILE A 346 26.34 -8.01 7.26
C ILE A 346 24.96 -7.92 6.62
N ARG A 347 24.59 -8.86 5.75
CA ARG A 347 23.30 -8.85 5.06
C ARG A 347 22.13 -8.95 6.02
N TRP A 348 22.22 -9.84 7.02
CA TRP A 348 21.10 -10.20 7.87
C TRP A 348 21.04 -9.47 9.22
N HIS A 349 21.97 -8.57 9.52
CA HIS A 349 22.07 -7.92 10.82
C HIS A 349 20.88 -7.03 11.21
N TYR A 350 19.94 -6.78 10.30
CA TYR A 350 18.67 -6.11 10.60
C TYR A 350 17.54 -7.08 10.95
N HIS A 351 17.75 -8.38 10.84
CA HIS A 351 16.77 -9.39 11.21
C HIS A 351 16.90 -9.81 12.69
N PRO A 352 15.77 -10.13 13.34
CA PRO A 352 14.42 -10.08 12.81
C PRO A 352 13.91 -8.64 12.69
N VAL A 353 13.17 -8.34 11.62
CA VAL A 353 12.55 -7.01 11.39
C VAL A 353 11.28 -6.87 12.24
N ALA A 354 10.55 -7.95 12.47
CA ALA A 354 9.33 -8.01 13.27
C ALA A 354 9.26 -9.28 14.12
N VAL A 355 8.72 -9.15 15.34
CA VAL A 355 8.67 -10.24 16.33
C VAL A 355 7.81 -11.43 15.85
N GLU A 356 6.82 -11.20 15.00
CA GLU A 356 5.83 -12.22 14.61
C GLU A 356 6.04 -12.81 13.21
N ALA A 357 6.89 -12.21 12.40
CA ALA A 357 6.99 -12.52 10.97
C ALA A 357 8.32 -13.12 10.53
N ASP A 358 9.36 -13.02 11.33
CA ASP A 358 10.71 -13.38 10.90
C ASP A 358 11.24 -14.64 11.60
N ALA A 359 11.97 -15.46 10.86
CA ALA A 359 12.75 -16.53 11.43
C ALA A 359 13.96 -15.96 12.21
N LEU A 360 14.36 -16.66 13.26
CA LEU A 360 15.62 -16.37 13.94
C LEU A 360 16.78 -16.54 12.95
N PRO A 361 17.87 -15.76 13.12
CA PRO A 361 19.09 -15.97 12.36
C PRO A 361 19.57 -17.41 12.46
N ALA A 362 19.99 -18.00 11.35
CA ALA A 362 20.45 -19.39 11.28
C ALA A 362 21.92 -19.50 10.92
N GLY A 363 22.55 -18.41 10.57
CA GLY A 363 23.98 -18.35 10.23
C GLY A 363 24.88 -18.36 11.45
N ARG A 364 26.11 -18.78 11.24
CA ARG A 364 27.13 -18.90 12.30
C ARG A 364 27.54 -17.57 12.95
N LEU A 365 27.33 -16.45 12.24
CA LEU A 365 27.70 -15.09 12.68
C LEU A 365 26.49 -14.14 12.75
N GLU A 366 25.30 -14.60 12.40
CA GLU A 366 24.05 -13.82 12.34
C GLU A 366 23.37 -13.55 13.69
#